data_fc263c626f9503847a2ed6fd4d399174
#
_entry.id   fc263c626f9503847a2ed6fd4d399174
#
_cell.length_a   1.000
_cell.length_b   1.000
_cell.length_c   1.000
_cell.angle_alpha   90.00
_cell.angle_beta   90.00
_cell.angle_gamma   90.00
#
_symmetry.space_group_name_H-M   'P 1'
#
loop_
_entity.id
_entity.type
_entity.pdbx_description
1 polymer ?
#
loop_
_entity_poly.entity_id
_entity_poly.type
_entity_poly.pdbx_seq_one_letter_code
_entity_poly.pdbx_strand_id
1 'polypeptide(L)'
;MRIVENKIIPFRGYLAINIFGIVFTRDLRKFNSNQANFRHEYTHTLQYKELWYIGFIPVYLYYWIKNLFKGMSAHQAYRRIPLEMEAYITENVERYNEHRKKFAWKKYR
;
A
#
# COMPACT_ATOMS: atom_id res chain seq x y z
N MET A 1 -14.35 -0.59 1.51
CA MET A 1 -13.18 0.32 1.47
C MET A 1 -13.63 1.67 0.93
N ARG A 2 -13.36 2.71 1.68
CA ARG A 2 -13.78 4.06 1.28
C ARG A 2 -12.72 4.71 0.41
N ILE A 3 -13.14 5.34 -0.68
CA ILE A 3 -12.25 6.04 -1.62
C ILE A 3 -12.66 7.50 -1.68
N VAL A 4 -11.71 8.40 -1.45
CA VAL A 4 -11.94 9.84 -1.44
C VAL A 4 -11.06 10.52 -2.48
N GLU A 5 -11.68 11.30 -3.37
CA GLU A 5 -10.94 12.08 -4.35
C GLU A 5 -10.62 13.46 -3.77
N ASN A 6 -9.37 13.91 -3.98
CA ASN A 6 -8.93 15.23 -3.54
C ASN A 6 -7.70 15.65 -4.37
N LYS A 7 -7.31 16.93 -4.23
CA LYS A 7 -6.19 17.49 -5.02
C LYS A 7 -4.90 17.62 -4.23
N ILE A 8 -4.89 17.24 -2.96
CA ILE A 8 -3.77 17.49 -2.06
C ILE A 8 -2.93 16.24 -1.84
N ILE A 9 -3.55 15.11 -1.54
CA ILE A 9 -2.87 13.85 -1.25
C ILE A 9 -3.32 12.75 -2.21
N PRO A 10 -2.41 11.85 -2.60
CA PRO A 10 -0.98 11.78 -2.27
C PRO A 10 -0.16 12.84 -3.00
N PHE A 11 1.16 12.82 -2.79
CA PHE A 11 2.06 13.71 -3.51
C PHE A 11 1.95 13.50 -5.02
N ARG A 12 2.31 14.54 -5.79
CA ARG A 12 2.34 14.44 -7.25
C ARG A 12 3.22 13.28 -7.69
N GLY A 13 2.77 12.54 -8.69
CA GLY A 13 3.47 11.35 -9.16
C GLY A 13 2.93 10.05 -8.58
N TYR A 14 2.09 10.13 -7.55
CA TYR A 14 1.41 8.97 -6.97
C TYR A 14 -0.08 9.08 -7.21
N LEU A 15 -0.71 7.98 -7.59
CA LEU A 15 -2.13 7.95 -7.91
C LEU A 15 -3.00 7.92 -6.65
N ALA A 16 -2.62 7.12 -5.67
CA ALA A 16 -3.45 6.92 -4.48
C ALA A 16 -2.59 6.57 -3.26
N ILE A 17 -3.17 6.80 -2.09
CA ILE A 17 -2.56 6.43 -0.81
C ILE A 17 -3.65 5.91 0.12
N ASN A 18 -3.34 4.87 0.89
CA ASN A 18 -4.25 4.30 1.88
C ASN A 18 -3.82 4.76 3.27
N ILE A 19 -4.70 5.50 3.95
CA ILE A 19 -4.46 5.97 5.31
C ILE A 19 -5.56 5.41 6.20
N PHE A 20 -5.19 4.50 7.09
CA PHE A 20 -6.12 3.85 8.03
C PHE A 20 -7.32 3.17 7.34
N GLY A 21 -7.11 2.62 6.16
CA GLY A 21 -8.17 1.93 5.42
C GLY A 21 -8.99 2.85 4.52
N ILE A 22 -8.70 4.16 4.52
CA ILE A 22 -9.35 5.11 3.62
C ILE A 22 -8.38 5.43 2.49
N VAL A 23 -8.83 5.23 1.25
CA VAL A 23 -8.00 5.50 0.07
C VAL A 23 -8.23 6.92 -0.40
N PHE A 24 -7.16 7.69 -0.51
CA PHE A 24 -7.19 9.03 -1.08
C PHE A 24 -6.54 8.99 -2.46
N THR A 25 -7.23 9.49 -3.47
CA THR A 25 -6.71 9.56 -4.84
C THR A 25 -6.83 10.97 -5.39
N ARG A 26 -5.88 11.31 -6.27
CA ARG A 26 -5.92 12.61 -6.96
C ARG A 26 -6.79 12.58 -8.22
N ASP A 27 -7.11 11.39 -8.73
CA ASP A 27 -7.90 11.22 -9.95
C ASP A 27 -8.71 9.91 -9.83
N LEU A 28 -9.97 10.04 -9.43
CA LEU A 28 -10.84 8.89 -9.23
C LEU A 28 -11.08 8.11 -10.52
N ARG A 29 -11.24 8.81 -11.66
CA ARG A 29 -11.44 8.15 -12.94
C ARG A 29 -10.24 7.29 -13.29
N LYS A 30 -9.03 7.82 -13.14
CA LYS A 30 -7.80 7.09 -13.42
C LYS A 30 -7.63 5.93 -12.45
N PHE A 31 -7.94 6.14 -11.18
CA PHE A 31 -7.90 5.06 -10.18
C PHE A 31 -8.82 3.91 -10.58
N ASN A 32 -10.06 4.22 -10.98
CA ASN A 32 -11.05 3.22 -11.34
C ASN A 32 -10.81 2.58 -12.72
N SER A 33 -9.91 3.14 -13.53
CA SER A 33 -9.64 2.62 -14.88
C SER A 33 -8.90 1.28 -14.87
N ASN A 34 -8.28 0.92 -13.74
CA ASN A 34 -7.54 -0.33 -13.61
C ASN A 34 -7.82 -0.97 -12.26
N GLN A 35 -8.41 -2.15 -12.28
CA GLN A 35 -8.76 -2.86 -11.05
C GLN A 35 -7.54 -3.25 -10.20
N ALA A 36 -6.34 -3.30 -10.79
CA ALA A 36 -5.12 -3.52 -10.02
C ALA A 36 -4.92 -2.43 -8.96
N ASN A 37 -5.31 -1.19 -9.26
CA ASN A 37 -5.24 -0.11 -8.28
C ASN A 37 -6.12 -0.41 -7.07
N PHE A 38 -7.33 -0.89 -7.29
CA PHE A 38 -8.24 -1.25 -6.22
C PHE A 38 -7.65 -2.40 -5.38
N ARG A 39 -7.17 -3.45 -6.05
CA ARG A 39 -6.59 -4.60 -5.35
C ARG A 39 -5.38 -4.21 -4.52
N HIS A 40 -4.52 -3.33 -5.05
CA HIS A 40 -3.35 -2.82 -4.34
C HIS A 40 -3.76 -2.14 -3.03
N GLU A 41 -4.72 -1.21 -3.12
CA GLU A 41 -5.15 -0.47 -1.93
C GLU A 41 -5.95 -1.35 -0.97
N TYR A 42 -6.73 -2.30 -1.49
CA TYR A 42 -7.45 -3.23 -0.64
C TYR A 42 -6.49 -4.13 0.16
N THR A 43 -5.37 -4.53 -0.45
CA THR A 43 -4.33 -5.27 0.26
C THR A 43 -3.81 -4.45 1.44
N HIS A 44 -3.56 -3.15 1.24
CA HIS A 44 -3.17 -2.28 2.35
C HIS A 44 -4.25 -2.18 3.43
N THR A 45 -5.52 -2.15 3.04
CA THR A 45 -6.61 -2.13 4.01
C THR A 45 -6.58 -3.38 4.90
N LEU A 46 -6.32 -4.54 4.32
CA LEU A 46 -6.19 -5.78 5.08
C LEU A 46 -4.97 -5.76 5.99
N GLN A 47 -3.85 -5.18 5.51
CA GLN A 47 -2.65 -5.02 6.33
C GLN A 47 -2.91 -4.09 7.52
N TYR A 48 -3.66 -3.00 7.30
CA TYR A 48 -4.06 -2.13 8.40
C TYR A 48 -4.87 -2.89 9.44
N LYS A 49 -5.85 -3.68 9.02
CA LYS A 49 -6.70 -4.44 9.94
C LYS A 49 -5.88 -5.42 10.78
N GLU A 50 -4.96 -6.17 10.16
CA GLU A 50 -4.18 -7.16 10.89
C GLU A 50 -3.15 -6.53 11.82
N LEU A 51 -2.77 -5.27 11.58
CA LEU A 51 -1.86 -4.52 12.44
C LEU A 51 -2.61 -3.56 13.38
N TRP A 52 -3.89 -3.78 13.57
CA TRP A 52 -4.74 -2.99 14.47
C TRP A 52 -4.75 -1.51 14.11
N TYR A 53 -4.63 -1.18 12.83
CA TYR A 53 -4.56 0.16 12.27
C TYR A 53 -3.39 0.98 12.80
N ILE A 54 -3.23 1.08 14.12
CA ILE A 54 -2.18 1.86 14.77
C ILE A 54 -0.79 1.31 14.45
N GLY A 55 -0.67 -0.02 14.35
CA GLY A 55 0.62 -0.68 14.11
C GLY A 55 1.15 -0.54 12.69
N PHE A 56 0.28 -0.26 11.72
CA PHE A 56 0.70 -0.18 10.31
C PHE A 56 1.77 0.90 10.10
N ILE A 57 1.53 2.12 10.58
CA ILE A 57 2.43 3.25 10.33
C ILE A 57 3.83 3.01 10.93
N PRO A 58 3.97 2.59 12.22
CA PRO A 58 5.30 2.29 12.76
C PRO A 58 6.03 1.19 11.99
N VAL A 59 5.36 0.12 11.63
CA VAL A 59 5.97 -0.98 10.86
C VAL A 59 6.41 -0.49 9.49
N TYR A 60 5.55 0.26 8.81
CA TYR A 60 5.84 0.82 7.51
C TYR A 60 7.08 1.72 7.54
N LEU A 61 7.11 2.66 8.49
CA LEU A 61 8.23 3.59 8.64
C LEU A 61 9.52 2.87 9.05
N TYR A 62 9.43 1.86 9.91
CA TYR A 62 10.60 1.08 10.30
C TYR A 62 11.31 0.50 9.07
N TYR A 63 10.57 -0.15 8.19
CA TYR A 63 11.15 -0.77 7.00
C TYR A 63 11.64 0.27 5.99
N TRP A 64 10.93 1.40 5.87
CA TRP A 64 11.37 2.47 4.99
C TRP A 64 12.73 3.04 5.44
N ILE A 65 12.83 3.37 6.72
CA ILE A 65 14.06 3.91 7.30
C ILE A 65 15.20 2.88 7.20
N LYS A 66 14.92 1.62 7.51
CA LYS A 66 15.90 0.54 7.38
C LYS A 66 16.44 0.46 5.96
N ASN A 67 15.57 0.58 4.96
CA ASN A 67 15.98 0.54 3.56
C ASN A 67 16.83 1.74 3.18
N LEU A 68 16.51 2.93 3.71
CA LEU A 68 17.33 4.11 3.50
C LEU A 68 18.75 3.92 4.06
N PHE A 69 18.88 3.30 5.23
CA PHE A 69 20.19 2.99 5.81
C PHE A 69 20.98 1.97 4.99
N LYS A 70 20.31 1.18 4.16
CA LYS A 70 20.98 0.27 3.23
C LYS A 70 21.47 0.96 1.97
N GLY A 71 21.26 2.28 1.84
CA GLY A 71 21.72 3.05 0.68
C GLY A 71 20.69 3.21 -0.42
N MET A 72 19.44 2.80 -0.21
CA MET A 72 18.40 2.96 -1.21
C MET A 72 17.95 4.41 -1.33
N SER A 73 17.52 4.82 -2.53
CA SER A 73 16.85 6.10 -2.71
C SER A 73 15.50 6.07 -2.00
N ALA A 74 14.89 7.24 -1.78
CA ALA A 74 13.60 7.33 -1.13
C ALA A 74 12.54 6.48 -1.84
N HIS A 75 12.50 6.52 -3.17
CA HIS A 75 11.54 5.75 -3.96
C HIS A 75 11.82 4.25 -3.90
N GLN A 76 13.09 3.83 -4.02
CA GLN A 76 13.46 2.42 -3.89
C GLN A 76 13.13 1.89 -2.50
N ALA A 77 13.44 2.69 -1.48
CA ALA A 77 13.16 2.31 -0.10
C ALA A 77 11.66 2.06 0.11
N TYR A 78 10.83 2.92 -0.47
CA TYR A 78 9.38 2.78 -0.45
C TYR A 78 8.93 1.50 -1.14
N ARG A 79 9.40 1.26 -2.37
CA ARG A 79 9.01 0.08 -3.14
C ARG A 79 9.43 -1.24 -2.48
N ARG A 80 10.48 -1.20 -1.66
CA ARG A 80 11.04 -2.37 -0.98
C ARG A 80 10.53 -2.56 0.45
N ILE A 81 9.57 -1.76 0.90
CA ILE A 81 8.87 -2.01 2.15
C ILE A 81 8.07 -3.29 1.97
N PRO A 82 8.18 -4.29 2.88
CA PRO A 82 7.46 -5.56 2.70
C PRO A 82 5.96 -5.40 2.48
N LEU A 83 5.33 -4.44 3.16
CA LEU A 83 3.91 -4.15 2.96
C LEU A 83 3.62 -3.69 1.54
N GLU A 84 4.49 -2.84 0.96
CA GLU A 84 4.35 -2.42 -0.44
C GLU A 84 4.69 -3.53 -1.42
N MET A 85 5.71 -4.33 -1.12
CA MET A 85 6.07 -5.44 -2.00
C MET A 85 4.92 -6.42 -2.16
N GLU A 86 4.25 -6.76 -1.08
CA GLU A 86 3.07 -7.62 -1.18
C GLU A 86 2.03 -6.99 -2.11
N ALA A 87 1.70 -5.73 -1.89
CA ALA A 87 0.67 -5.05 -2.66
C ALA A 87 1.02 -4.95 -4.15
N TYR A 88 2.27 -4.58 -4.48
CA TYR A 88 2.70 -4.46 -5.87
C TYR A 88 2.79 -5.80 -6.59
N ILE A 89 3.33 -6.83 -5.94
CA ILE A 89 3.50 -8.14 -6.56
C ILE A 89 2.16 -8.81 -6.83
N THR A 90 1.17 -8.57 -5.97
CA THR A 90 -0.12 -9.28 -6.04
C THR A 90 -1.24 -8.45 -6.67
N GLU A 91 -1.00 -7.19 -7.04
CA GLU A 91 -2.07 -6.31 -7.52
C GLU A 91 -2.72 -6.80 -8.83
N ASN A 92 -2.00 -7.58 -9.62
CA ASN A 92 -2.52 -8.15 -10.86
C ASN A 92 -3.07 -9.57 -10.70
N VAL A 93 -3.06 -10.10 -9.48
CA VAL A 93 -3.59 -11.44 -9.21
C VAL A 93 -5.05 -11.30 -8.78
N GLU A 94 -5.98 -11.66 -9.68
CA GLU A 94 -7.40 -11.62 -9.36
C GLU A 94 -7.67 -12.55 -8.18
N ARG A 95 -8.57 -12.11 -7.28
CA ARG A 95 -9.02 -12.88 -6.13
C ARG A 95 -7.92 -13.17 -5.10
N TYR A 96 -6.73 -12.54 -5.22
CA TYR A 96 -5.66 -12.75 -4.23
C TYR A 96 -6.16 -12.48 -2.80
N ASN A 97 -6.86 -11.36 -2.62
CA ASN A 97 -7.30 -10.93 -1.29
C ASN A 97 -8.41 -11.80 -0.71
N GLU A 98 -9.07 -12.62 -1.53
CA GLU A 98 -10.07 -13.58 -1.03
C GLU A 98 -9.41 -14.78 -0.34
N HIS A 99 -8.16 -15.06 -0.68
CA HIS A 99 -7.43 -16.23 -0.17
C HIS A 99 -6.18 -15.83 0.61
N ARG A 100 -5.94 -14.55 0.79
CA ARG A 100 -4.75 -14.03 1.46
C ARG A 100 -4.69 -14.47 2.91
N LYS A 101 -3.52 -14.95 3.34
CA LYS A 101 -3.25 -15.29 4.74
C LYS A 101 -2.86 -14.05 5.52
N LYS A 102 -3.20 -14.02 6.81
CA LYS A 102 -2.77 -12.92 7.69
C LYS A 102 -1.25 -12.82 7.70
N PHE A 103 -0.76 -11.59 7.72
CA PHE A 103 0.66 -11.28 7.76
C PHE A 103 1.43 -11.85 6.55
N ALA A 104 0.77 -11.98 5.40
CA ALA A 104 1.41 -12.49 4.18
C ALA A 104 2.58 -11.59 3.74
N TRP A 105 2.58 -10.30 4.11
CA TRP A 105 3.69 -9.39 3.80
C TRP A 105 5.01 -9.82 4.43
N LYS A 106 4.99 -10.63 5.48
CA LYS A 106 6.22 -11.03 6.19
C LYS A 106 7.18 -11.82 5.33
N LYS A 107 6.71 -12.50 4.30
CA LYS A 107 7.60 -13.26 3.41
C LYS A 107 8.49 -12.36 2.54
N TYR A 108 8.19 -11.08 2.49
CA TYR A 108 8.97 -10.11 1.70
C TYR A 108 9.99 -9.33 2.55
N ARG A 109 10.13 -9.69 3.81
CA ARG A 109 11.11 -9.04 4.70
C ARG A 109 12.53 -9.29 4.24
#